data_19caa5c305dd5e9070257961fe9b2a70
#
_entry.id   19caa5c305dd5e9070257961fe9b2a70
#
_cell.length_a   1.000
_cell.length_b   1.000
_cell.length_c   1.000
_cell.angle_alpha   90.00
_cell.angle_beta   90.00
_cell.angle_gamma   90.00
#
_symmetry.space_group_name_H-M   'P 1'
#
loop_
_entity.id
_entity.type
_entity.pdbx_description
1 polymer ?
#
loop_
_entity_poly.entity_id
_entity_poly.type
_entity_poly.pdbx_seq_one_letter_code
_entity_poly.pdbx_strand_id
1 'polypeptide(L)'
;MPRIESGAYRLGQLLLTKHKEENFANIARGWSLLAEGGTLVCSGSNDDGAASLEKQVGKAFGLDGTLSKFHCRVFWLTRADRAPPDYWRELASLRPVGDGSWLSQPGIFAWDRIDDGSALLATYLPEDLSGHVADFGCGWGYLSREALARSPGIAKIDLLDAEHRAIEAARANITDTRASFQWLDLTQEAAPATYDAIVCNPPFHAGRAAEPGLGQNVIAAAARVLRPGGRFYMVANRGLPYEPLLKANFTSFETLADNNKFRVSRAIR
;
A
#
# COMPACT_ATOMS: atom_id res chain seq x y z
N MET A 1 15.09 8.59 -8.98
CA MET A 1 15.33 8.46 -7.52
C MET A 1 16.82 8.52 -7.23
N PRO A 2 17.25 9.09 -6.10
CA PRO A 2 18.64 8.97 -5.68
C PRO A 2 18.97 7.48 -5.47
N ARG A 3 20.15 7.06 -5.93
CA ARG A 3 20.63 5.70 -5.75
C ARG A 3 20.96 5.47 -4.28
N ILE A 4 20.29 4.50 -3.65
CA ILE A 4 20.56 4.12 -2.25
C ILE A 4 21.66 3.07 -2.29
N GLU A 5 22.80 3.36 -1.64
CA GLU A 5 23.97 2.47 -1.62
C GLU A 5 24.06 1.73 -0.28
N SER A 6 24.26 0.40 -0.35
CA SER A 6 24.48 -0.41 0.85
C SER A 6 25.82 -0.06 1.49
N GLY A 7 25.86 -0.02 2.84
CA GLY A 7 27.07 0.24 3.59
C GLY A 7 27.59 1.69 3.56
N ALA A 8 26.76 2.65 3.10
CA ALA A 8 27.21 4.04 2.90
C ALA A 8 26.85 5.00 4.05
N TYR A 9 25.86 4.66 4.88
CA TYR A 9 25.28 5.60 5.83
C TYR A 9 25.83 5.40 7.25
N ARG A 10 26.17 6.50 7.93
CA ARG A 10 26.63 6.46 9.33
C ARG A 10 25.48 6.51 10.34
N LEU A 11 24.33 6.99 9.93
CA LEU A 11 23.13 7.11 10.77
C LEU A 11 21.90 6.72 9.98
N GLY A 12 21.10 5.82 10.53
CA GLY A 12 19.75 5.49 10.08
C GLY A 12 18.74 5.83 11.17
N GLN A 13 17.60 6.39 10.77
CA GLN A 13 16.45 6.61 11.66
C GLN A 13 15.26 5.83 11.12
N LEU A 14 14.59 5.10 12.00
CA LEU A 14 13.42 4.30 11.67
C LEU A 14 12.27 4.62 12.63
N LEU A 15 11.18 5.11 12.08
CA LEU A 15 9.91 5.19 12.80
C LEU A 15 9.22 3.82 12.70
N LEU A 16 8.95 3.23 13.86
CA LEU A 16 8.30 1.92 13.96
C LEU A 16 6.81 2.03 13.61
N THR A 17 6.31 1.07 12.86
CA THR A 17 4.90 0.92 12.52
C THR A 17 4.22 -0.10 13.45
N LYS A 18 2.90 -0.20 13.38
CA LYS A 18 2.13 -1.23 14.11
C LYS A 18 2.33 -2.65 13.54
N HIS A 19 3.00 -2.80 12.41
CA HIS A 19 3.17 -4.07 11.71
C HIS A 19 4.54 -4.66 12.01
N LYS A 20 4.55 -5.75 12.75
CA LYS A 20 5.78 -6.39 13.25
C LYS A 20 6.72 -6.82 12.13
N GLU A 21 6.18 -7.49 11.12
CA GLU A 21 6.94 -8.00 9.97
C GLU A 21 7.53 -6.87 9.13
N GLU A 22 6.79 -5.78 8.96
CA GLU A 22 7.29 -4.57 8.30
C GLU A 22 8.47 -3.96 9.08
N ASN A 23 8.37 -3.90 10.40
CA ASN A 23 9.46 -3.39 11.23
C ASN A 23 10.71 -4.27 11.11
N PHE A 24 10.57 -5.59 11.07
CA PHE A 24 11.71 -6.50 10.85
C PHE A 24 12.34 -6.29 9.48
N ALA A 25 11.53 -6.19 8.43
CA ALA A 25 12.01 -5.88 7.08
C ALA A 25 12.75 -4.55 7.03
N ASN A 26 12.19 -3.50 7.63
CA ASN A 26 12.77 -2.17 7.65
C ASN A 26 14.07 -2.11 8.47
N ILE A 27 14.15 -2.83 9.59
CA ILE A 27 15.39 -2.94 10.40
C ILE A 27 16.47 -3.68 9.60
N ALA A 28 16.13 -4.81 8.96
CA ALA A 28 17.09 -5.55 8.14
C ALA A 28 17.60 -4.71 6.97
N ARG A 29 16.73 -3.97 6.31
CA ARG A 29 17.10 -3.04 5.23
C ARG A 29 17.95 -1.90 5.75
N GLY A 30 17.52 -1.23 6.83
CA GLY A 30 18.28 -0.16 7.46
C GLY A 30 19.69 -0.62 7.86
N TRP A 31 19.80 -1.82 8.46
CA TRP A 31 21.08 -2.42 8.81
C TRP A 31 21.99 -2.62 7.60
N SER A 32 21.47 -3.09 6.48
CA SER A 32 22.28 -3.29 5.27
C SER A 32 22.80 -1.99 4.65
N LEU A 33 22.11 -0.88 4.88
CA LEU A 33 22.45 0.45 4.37
C LEU A 33 23.51 1.15 5.23
N LEU A 34 23.65 0.80 6.51
CA LEU A 34 24.64 1.42 7.38
C LEU A 34 26.05 1.01 6.99
N ALA A 35 27.00 1.93 7.15
CA ALA A 35 28.41 1.62 7.20
C ALA A 35 28.76 0.84 8.48
N GLU A 36 29.85 0.11 8.49
CA GLU A 36 30.38 -0.48 9.72
C GLU A 36 30.62 0.62 10.76
N GLY A 37 30.19 0.37 12.00
CA GLY A 37 30.20 1.39 13.07
C GLY A 37 29.08 2.45 12.94
N GLY A 38 28.22 2.37 11.92
CA GLY A 38 27.05 3.24 11.77
C GLY A 38 25.93 2.87 12.75
N THR A 39 25.11 3.83 13.14
CA THR A 39 24.08 3.68 14.17
C THR A 39 22.68 3.64 13.55
N LEU A 40 21.85 2.66 13.95
CA LEU A 40 20.41 2.63 13.68
C LEU A 40 19.66 3.07 14.93
N VAL A 41 18.86 4.13 14.81
CA VAL A 41 17.97 4.62 15.85
C VAL A 41 16.53 4.24 15.47
N CYS A 42 15.86 3.47 16.32
CA CYS A 42 14.46 3.08 16.13
C CYS A 42 13.60 3.77 17.18
N SER A 43 12.47 4.33 16.76
CA SER A 43 11.52 4.99 17.67
C SER A 43 10.08 4.60 17.34
N GLY A 44 9.23 4.47 18.36
CA GLY A 44 7.83 4.15 18.15
C GLY A 44 7.00 4.18 19.43
N SER A 45 5.68 4.16 19.26
CA SER A 45 4.73 4.08 20.36
C SER A 45 4.76 2.70 21.01
N ASN A 46 4.64 2.66 22.34
CA ASN A 46 4.42 1.39 23.05
C ASN A 46 3.11 0.71 22.60
N ASP A 47 2.14 1.50 22.21
CA ASP A 47 0.87 1.02 21.67
C ASP A 47 1.01 0.31 20.33
N ASP A 48 2.04 0.63 19.53
CA ASP A 48 2.37 -0.02 18.27
C ASP A 48 3.36 -1.20 18.45
N GLY A 49 3.58 -1.62 19.70
CA GLY A 49 4.38 -2.79 20.02
C GLY A 49 5.90 -2.51 20.10
N ALA A 50 6.32 -1.24 20.22
CA ALA A 50 7.74 -0.86 20.27
C ALA A 50 8.51 -1.57 21.40
N ALA A 51 7.88 -1.80 22.56
CA ALA A 51 8.50 -2.53 23.67
C ALA A 51 8.78 -4.01 23.35
N SER A 52 7.90 -4.67 22.60
CA SER A 52 8.11 -6.05 22.15
C SER A 52 9.20 -6.13 21.09
N LEU A 53 9.21 -5.17 20.17
CA LEU A 53 10.21 -5.10 19.11
C LEU A 53 11.61 -4.83 19.66
N GLU A 54 11.74 -3.89 20.62
CA GLU A 54 13.00 -3.61 21.33
C GLU A 54 13.63 -4.90 21.91
N LYS A 55 12.81 -5.73 22.60
CA LYS A 55 13.29 -7.00 23.16
C LYS A 55 13.78 -7.97 22.08
N GLN A 56 13.09 -8.04 20.94
CA GLN A 56 13.46 -8.93 19.84
C GLN A 56 14.73 -8.45 19.13
N VAL A 57 14.84 -7.14 18.89
CA VAL A 57 16.04 -6.52 18.32
C VAL A 57 17.23 -6.68 19.27
N GLY A 58 17.03 -6.42 20.57
CA GLY A 58 18.05 -6.61 21.58
C GLY A 58 18.57 -8.04 21.68
N LYS A 59 17.69 -9.04 21.50
CA LYS A 59 18.09 -10.46 21.43
C LYS A 59 18.89 -10.78 20.16
N ALA A 60 18.57 -10.18 19.04
CA ALA A 60 19.24 -10.45 17.76
C ALA A 60 20.60 -9.76 17.64
N PHE A 61 20.71 -8.52 18.09
CA PHE A 61 21.89 -7.67 17.86
C PHE A 61 22.58 -7.18 19.13
N GLY A 62 21.88 -7.15 20.28
CA GLY A 62 22.22 -6.29 21.40
C GLY A 62 21.71 -4.86 21.14
N LEU A 63 21.66 -4.05 22.18
CA LEU A 63 21.32 -2.64 22.10
C LEU A 63 22.44 -1.83 22.78
N ASP A 64 22.81 -0.70 22.19
CA ASP A 64 23.74 0.24 22.81
C ASP A 64 23.04 1.12 23.83
N GLY A 65 21.73 1.29 23.67
CA GLY A 65 20.91 2.02 24.64
C GLY A 65 19.43 2.05 24.30
N THR A 66 18.66 2.45 25.28
CA THR A 66 17.22 2.59 25.20
C THR A 66 16.73 3.75 26.05
N LEU A 67 15.63 4.39 25.62
CA LEU A 67 14.93 5.44 26.35
C LEU A 67 13.42 5.21 26.24
N SER A 68 12.72 5.27 27.37
CA SER A 68 11.26 5.21 27.42
C SER A 68 10.70 6.50 28.02
N LYS A 69 9.91 7.25 27.26
CA LYS A 69 9.25 8.48 27.67
C LYS A 69 8.01 8.73 26.83
N PHE A 70 6.99 9.38 27.43
CA PHE A 70 5.76 9.76 26.74
C PHE A 70 5.03 8.59 26.03
N HIS A 71 4.98 7.43 26.65
CA HIS A 71 4.43 6.19 26.06
C HIS A 71 5.13 5.74 24.76
N CYS A 72 6.31 6.29 24.48
CA CYS A 72 7.15 5.92 23.35
C CYS A 72 8.43 5.25 23.82
N ARG A 73 9.06 4.51 22.91
CA ARG A 73 10.39 3.95 23.05
C ARG A 73 11.30 4.43 21.94
N VAL A 74 12.56 4.68 22.34
CA VAL A 74 13.67 4.87 21.41
C VAL A 74 14.74 3.87 21.83
N PHE A 75 15.27 3.13 20.89
CA PHE A 75 16.42 2.27 21.12
C PHE A 75 17.37 2.38 19.93
N TRP A 76 18.65 2.15 20.19
CA TRP A 76 19.66 2.27 19.14
C TRP A 76 20.70 1.16 19.27
N LEU A 77 21.30 0.87 18.13
CA LEU A 77 22.29 -0.19 17.96
C LEU A 77 23.29 0.22 16.89
N THR A 78 24.55 -0.14 17.10
CA THR A 78 25.64 0.12 16.17
C THR A 78 25.90 -1.10 15.30
N ARG A 79 26.05 -0.89 13.99
CA ARG A 79 26.38 -1.96 13.06
C ARG A 79 27.75 -2.52 13.38
N ALA A 80 27.76 -3.79 13.73
CA ALA A 80 28.94 -4.63 13.92
C ALA A 80 28.86 -5.80 12.92
N ASP A 81 29.86 -6.66 12.96
CA ASP A 81 29.92 -7.87 12.12
C ASP A 81 28.89 -8.92 12.56
N ARG A 82 27.62 -8.54 12.44
CA ARG A 82 26.44 -9.39 12.64
C ARG A 82 25.46 -9.15 11.52
N ALA A 83 24.92 -10.23 10.96
CA ALA A 83 23.83 -10.14 10.00
C ALA A 83 22.47 -10.15 10.72
N PRO A 84 21.44 -9.45 10.19
CA PRO A 84 20.07 -9.65 10.61
C PRO A 84 19.67 -11.13 10.48
N PRO A 85 18.77 -11.65 11.33
CA PRO A 85 18.21 -12.98 11.14
C PRO A 85 17.71 -13.18 9.70
N ASP A 86 17.92 -14.37 9.14
CA ASP A 86 17.56 -14.67 7.75
C ASP A 86 16.09 -14.34 7.45
N TYR A 87 15.21 -14.71 8.36
CA TYR A 87 13.79 -14.39 8.25
C TYR A 87 13.52 -12.87 8.09
N TRP A 88 14.24 -11.99 8.79
CA TRP A 88 14.05 -10.53 8.65
C TRP A 88 14.54 -10.03 7.29
N ARG A 89 15.60 -10.62 6.75
CA ARG A 89 16.13 -10.30 5.42
C ARG A 89 15.17 -10.75 4.32
N GLU A 90 14.57 -11.93 4.48
CA GLU A 90 13.55 -12.44 3.56
C GLU A 90 12.32 -11.56 3.53
N LEU A 91 11.87 -11.02 4.68
CA LEU A 91 10.76 -10.07 4.75
C LEU A 91 11.04 -8.74 4.04
N ALA A 92 12.29 -8.38 3.82
CA ALA A 92 12.68 -7.15 3.11
C ALA A 92 12.64 -7.28 1.57
N SER A 93 12.19 -8.43 1.05
CA SER A 93 12.11 -8.73 -0.37
C SER A 93 10.71 -9.17 -0.77
N LEU A 94 10.39 -9.03 -2.04
CA LEU A 94 9.16 -9.61 -2.60
C LEU A 94 9.19 -11.14 -2.42
N ARG A 95 8.07 -11.70 -1.97
CA ARG A 95 7.91 -13.13 -1.71
C ARG A 95 6.55 -13.63 -2.20
N PRO A 96 6.43 -14.92 -2.54
CA PRO A 96 5.15 -15.49 -2.93
C PRO A 96 4.11 -15.38 -1.81
N VAL A 97 2.88 -15.04 -2.16
CA VAL A 97 1.72 -14.97 -1.27
C VAL A 97 0.53 -15.73 -1.85
N GLY A 98 -0.42 -16.09 -1.00
CA GLY A 98 -1.57 -16.88 -1.39
C GLY A 98 -1.16 -18.27 -1.91
N ASP A 99 -1.61 -18.60 -3.10
CA ASP A 99 -1.25 -19.84 -3.82
C ASP A 99 0.12 -19.77 -4.52
N GLY A 100 0.88 -18.73 -4.29
CA GLY A 100 2.18 -18.49 -4.91
C GLY A 100 2.12 -17.76 -6.26
N SER A 101 0.94 -17.44 -6.76
CA SER A 101 0.76 -16.73 -8.04
C SER A 101 0.99 -15.23 -7.95
N TRP A 102 1.22 -14.70 -6.75
CA TRP A 102 1.42 -13.30 -6.46
C TRP A 102 2.69 -13.07 -5.66
N LEU A 103 3.28 -11.90 -5.85
CA LEU A 103 4.44 -11.41 -5.09
C LEU A 103 4.05 -10.19 -4.28
N SER A 104 4.41 -10.16 -3.01
CA SER A 104 4.20 -9.01 -2.13
C SER A 104 5.24 -9.00 -1.00
N GLN A 105 5.18 -7.99 -0.13
CA GLN A 105 6.07 -7.87 1.03
C GLN A 105 5.41 -7.06 2.14
N PRO A 106 5.83 -7.23 3.40
CA PRO A 106 5.35 -6.43 4.52
C PRO A 106 5.44 -4.93 4.27
N GLY A 107 4.40 -4.20 4.71
CA GLY A 107 4.24 -2.76 4.50
C GLY A 107 3.34 -2.40 3.32
N ILE A 108 3.02 -3.34 2.45
CA ILE A 108 1.98 -3.18 1.43
C ILE A 108 0.63 -3.60 2.04
N PHE A 109 -0.45 -2.92 1.66
CA PHE A 109 -1.79 -3.30 2.11
C PHE A 109 -2.10 -4.76 1.75
N ALA A 110 -2.63 -5.51 2.73
CA ALA A 110 -2.95 -6.94 2.60
C ALA A 110 -1.80 -7.77 1.98
N TRP A 111 -0.56 -7.49 2.42
CA TRP A 111 0.66 -8.04 1.81
C TRP A 111 0.73 -9.58 1.83
N ASP A 112 0.04 -10.25 2.74
CA ASP A 112 0.09 -11.69 2.98
C ASP A 112 -1.09 -12.49 2.40
N ARG A 113 -2.09 -11.80 1.84
CA ARG A 113 -3.30 -12.41 1.29
C ARG A 113 -4.04 -11.48 0.34
N ILE A 114 -4.93 -12.03 -0.48
CA ILE A 114 -5.90 -11.23 -1.23
C ILE A 114 -6.89 -10.61 -0.23
N ASP A 115 -7.08 -9.30 -0.33
CA ASP A 115 -8.06 -8.57 0.49
C ASP A 115 -9.49 -8.95 0.11
N ASP A 116 -10.34 -9.25 1.12
CA ASP A 116 -11.74 -9.65 0.91
C ASP A 116 -12.55 -8.59 0.13
N GLY A 117 -12.30 -7.30 0.38
CA GLY A 117 -12.98 -6.20 -0.31
C GLY A 117 -12.57 -6.12 -1.77
N SER A 118 -11.27 -6.21 -2.05
CA SER A 118 -10.74 -6.24 -3.41
C SER A 118 -11.23 -7.46 -4.18
N ALA A 119 -11.25 -8.63 -3.55
CA ALA A 119 -11.82 -9.85 -4.15
C ALA A 119 -13.30 -9.67 -4.49
N LEU A 120 -14.08 -9.08 -3.58
CA LEU A 120 -15.49 -8.78 -3.83
C LEU A 120 -15.65 -7.80 -5.01
N LEU A 121 -14.90 -6.69 -5.03
CA LEU A 121 -14.94 -5.73 -6.14
C LEU A 121 -14.62 -6.40 -7.47
N ALA A 122 -13.61 -7.26 -7.53
CA ALA A 122 -13.21 -7.96 -8.75
C ALA A 122 -14.36 -8.78 -9.35
N THR A 123 -15.25 -9.37 -8.53
CA THR A 123 -16.41 -10.13 -9.06
C THR A 123 -17.46 -9.24 -9.74
N TYR A 124 -17.46 -7.93 -9.44
CA TYR A 124 -18.39 -6.94 -10.01
C TYR A 124 -17.75 -6.06 -11.09
N LEU A 125 -16.48 -6.27 -11.42
CA LEU A 125 -15.90 -5.60 -12.57
C LEU A 125 -16.54 -6.12 -13.85
N PRO A 126 -16.99 -5.25 -14.75
CA PRO A 126 -17.64 -5.68 -15.99
C PRO A 126 -16.61 -6.18 -17.00
N GLU A 127 -17.07 -6.88 -18.03
CA GLU A 127 -16.23 -7.38 -19.14
C GLU A 127 -16.01 -6.32 -20.23
N ASP A 128 -16.71 -5.19 -20.16
CA ASP A 128 -16.72 -4.12 -21.16
C ASP A 128 -15.91 -2.89 -20.76
N LEU A 129 -14.99 -2.99 -19.78
CA LEU A 129 -14.03 -1.92 -19.55
C LEU A 129 -13.19 -1.73 -20.80
N SER A 130 -13.02 -0.47 -21.21
CA SER A 130 -12.33 -0.15 -22.45
C SER A 130 -11.59 1.19 -22.35
N GLY A 131 -10.72 1.45 -23.31
CA GLY A 131 -9.97 2.69 -23.38
C GLY A 131 -8.91 2.80 -22.30
N HIS A 132 -8.78 3.96 -21.68
CA HIS A 132 -7.77 4.24 -20.64
C HIS A 132 -8.38 4.07 -19.25
N VAL A 133 -7.92 3.08 -18.53
CA VAL A 133 -8.38 2.73 -17.17
C VAL A 133 -7.32 3.12 -16.15
N ALA A 134 -7.71 3.35 -14.90
CA ALA A 134 -6.76 3.49 -13.79
C ALA A 134 -7.16 2.61 -12.61
N ASP A 135 -6.16 2.19 -11.82
CA ASP A 135 -6.29 1.54 -10.53
C ASP A 135 -5.71 2.48 -9.46
N PHE A 136 -6.58 3.08 -8.67
CA PHE A 136 -6.23 4.06 -7.65
C PHE A 136 -6.00 3.39 -6.31
N GLY A 137 -4.75 3.46 -5.81
CA GLY A 137 -4.30 2.68 -4.67
C GLY A 137 -4.14 1.21 -5.05
N CYS A 138 -3.37 0.95 -6.10
CA CYS A 138 -3.30 -0.36 -6.75
C CYS A 138 -2.71 -1.48 -5.88
N GLY A 139 -2.04 -1.14 -4.77
CA GLY A 139 -1.34 -2.13 -3.96
C GLY A 139 -0.37 -2.94 -4.82
N TRP A 140 -0.38 -4.25 -4.66
CA TRP A 140 0.44 -5.16 -5.47
C TRP A 140 -0.22 -5.62 -6.79
N GLY A 141 -1.28 -4.90 -7.24
CA GLY A 141 -1.83 -5.00 -8.59
C GLY A 141 -2.99 -5.99 -8.77
N TYR A 142 -3.62 -6.45 -7.68
CA TYR A 142 -4.69 -7.45 -7.76
C TYR A 142 -5.86 -7.02 -8.66
N LEU A 143 -6.46 -5.85 -8.40
CA LEU A 143 -7.60 -5.35 -9.18
C LEU A 143 -7.23 -5.10 -10.64
N SER A 144 -6.05 -4.57 -10.91
CA SER A 144 -5.56 -4.34 -12.26
C SER A 144 -5.44 -5.63 -13.06
N ARG A 145 -4.88 -6.71 -12.47
CA ARG A 145 -4.77 -8.02 -13.15
C ARG A 145 -6.13 -8.62 -13.45
N GLU A 146 -7.07 -8.53 -12.49
CA GLU A 146 -8.45 -8.98 -12.69
C GLU A 146 -9.18 -8.18 -13.79
N ALA A 147 -8.99 -6.84 -13.82
CA ALA A 147 -9.56 -5.99 -14.86
C ALA A 147 -9.00 -6.32 -16.25
N LEU A 148 -7.67 -6.47 -16.36
CA LEU A 148 -6.99 -6.81 -17.62
C LEU A 148 -7.40 -8.18 -18.15
N ALA A 149 -7.57 -9.18 -17.28
CA ALA A 149 -7.98 -10.53 -17.66
C ALA A 149 -9.42 -10.57 -18.13
N ARG A 150 -10.31 -9.78 -17.50
CA ARG A 150 -11.76 -9.77 -17.76
C ARG A 150 -12.15 -8.90 -18.94
N SER A 151 -11.44 -7.80 -19.17
CA SER A 151 -11.84 -6.76 -20.14
C SER A 151 -10.77 -6.55 -21.21
N PRO A 152 -10.84 -7.29 -22.34
CA PRO A 152 -9.88 -7.14 -23.45
C PRO A 152 -9.93 -5.78 -24.14
N GLY A 153 -11.01 -5.00 -23.96
CA GLY A 153 -11.15 -3.63 -24.49
C GLY A 153 -10.29 -2.57 -23.78
N ILE A 154 -9.66 -2.89 -22.67
CA ILE A 154 -8.70 -1.98 -22.02
C ILE A 154 -7.50 -1.77 -22.95
N ALA A 155 -7.33 -0.52 -23.41
CA ALA A 155 -6.18 -0.16 -24.25
C ALA A 155 -4.94 0.17 -23.40
N LYS A 156 -5.16 0.77 -22.21
CA LYS A 156 -4.11 1.12 -21.25
C LYS A 156 -4.68 1.09 -19.84
N ILE A 157 -3.86 0.66 -18.87
CA ILE A 157 -4.19 0.76 -17.44
C ILE A 157 -3.02 1.39 -16.68
N ASP A 158 -3.32 2.47 -15.92
CA ASP A 158 -2.37 3.12 -15.05
C ASP A 158 -2.57 2.64 -13.61
N LEU A 159 -1.53 2.06 -13.03
CA LEU A 159 -1.50 1.64 -11.63
C LEU A 159 -0.83 2.73 -10.82
N LEU A 160 -1.57 3.32 -9.88
CA LEU A 160 -1.11 4.46 -9.07
C LEU A 160 -1.16 4.09 -7.59
N ASP A 161 -0.06 4.30 -6.87
CA ASP A 161 0.00 4.07 -5.42
C ASP A 161 1.01 5.02 -4.75
N ALA A 162 0.70 5.46 -3.54
CA ALA A 162 1.58 6.27 -2.72
C ALA A 162 2.70 5.45 -2.05
N GLU A 163 2.56 4.12 -1.96
CA GLU A 163 3.59 3.23 -1.43
C GLU A 163 4.48 2.70 -2.56
N HIS A 164 5.76 3.09 -2.53
CA HIS A 164 6.72 2.67 -3.57
C HIS A 164 6.86 1.14 -3.67
N ARG A 165 6.83 0.44 -2.53
CA ARG A 165 6.91 -1.04 -2.50
C ARG A 165 5.71 -1.70 -3.19
N ALA A 166 4.54 -1.06 -3.14
CA ALA A 166 3.35 -1.52 -3.84
C ALA A 166 3.56 -1.45 -5.36
N ILE A 167 4.10 -0.35 -5.86
CA ILE A 167 4.44 -0.18 -7.28
C ILE A 167 5.47 -1.21 -7.76
N GLU A 168 6.51 -1.50 -6.95
CA GLU A 168 7.50 -2.53 -7.29
C GLU A 168 6.87 -3.94 -7.31
N ALA A 169 5.98 -4.24 -6.36
CA ALA A 169 5.24 -5.49 -6.35
C ALA A 169 4.29 -5.60 -7.55
N ALA A 170 3.55 -4.54 -7.86
CA ALA A 170 2.66 -4.52 -9.03
C ALA A 170 3.42 -4.75 -10.34
N ARG A 171 4.61 -4.15 -10.51
CA ARG A 171 5.49 -4.41 -11.67
C ARG A 171 5.93 -5.86 -11.78
N ALA A 172 6.20 -6.51 -10.65
CA ALA A 172 6.59 -7.92 -10.63
C ALA A 172 5.41 -8.85 -10.94
N ASN A 173 4.19 -8.45 -10.57
CA ASN A 173 2.97 -9.25 -10.75
C ASN A 173 2.31 -9.08 -12.12
N ILE A 174 2.50 -7.95 -12.80
CA ILE A 174 1.79 -7.62 -14.04
C ILE A 174 2.80 -7.39 -15.15
N THR A 175 2.87 -8.33 -16.08
CA THR A 175 3.73 -8.27 -17.26
C THR A 175 2.99 -7.81 -18.52
N ASP A 176 1.68 -7.51 -18.41
CA ASP A 176 0.87 -7.02 -19.52
C ASP A 176 1.39 -5.65 -19.99
N THR A 177 1.66 -5.53 -21.28
CA THR A 177 2.25 -4.33 -21.90
C THR A 177 1.32 -3.12 -21.88
N ARG A 178 0.02 -3.32 -21.62
CA ARG A 178 -0.97 -2.25 -21.42
C ARG A 178 -0.83 -1.54 -20.07
N ALA A 179 -0.11 -2.14 -19.11
CA ALA A 179 0.04 -1.61 -17.77
C ALA A 179 1.17 -0.58 -17.67
N SER A 180 0.90 0.54 -17.01
CA SER A 180 1.92 1.50 -16.59
C SER A 180 1.84 1.72 -15.08
N PHE A 181 2.95 2.07 -14.45
CA PHE A 181 3.09 2.06 -13.01
C PHE A 181 3.67 3.39 -12.54
N GLN A 182 3.01 4.05 -11.59
CA GLN A 182 3.43 5.36 -11.11
C GLN A 182 3.35 5.44 -9.59
N TRP A 183 4.44 5.82 -9.00
CA TRP A 183 4.50 6.15 -7.58
C TRP A 183 3.98 7.57 -7.40
N LEU A 184 2.76 7.71 -6.88
CA LEU A 184 2.02 8.96 -6.83
C LEU A 184 1.06 8.99 -5.64
N ASP A 185 1.08 10.06 -4.87
CA ASP A 185 0.11 10.32 -3.81
C ASP A 185 -1.10 11.11 -4.36
N LEU A 186 -2.17 10.40 -4.68
CA LEU A 186 -3.41 10.99 -5.20
C LEU A 186 -4.12 11.94 -4.23
N THR A 187 -3.70 12.02 -2.97
CA THR A 187 -4.22 12.99 -2.01
C THR A 187 -3.54 14.35 -2.13
N GLN A 188 -2.34 14.39 -2.71
CA GLN A 188 -1.49 15.59 -2.85
C GLN A 188 -1.21 15.95 -4.31
N GLU A 189 -1.19 14.96 -5.19
CA GLU A 189 -0.76 15.10 -6.57
C GLU A 189 -1.92 14.87 -7.53
N ALA A 190 -1.86 15.49 -8.71
CA ALA A 190 -2.84 15.23 -9.75
C ALA A 190 -2.55 13.92 -10.47
N ALA A 191 -3.60 13.14 -10.75
CA ALA A 191 -3.45 11.98 -11.61
C ALA A 191 -2.98 12.39 -13.03
N PRO A 192 -2.13 11.58 -13.69
CA PRO A 192 -1.37 11.99 -14.88
C PRO A 192 -2.19 12.09 -16.17
N ALA A 193 -3.44 11.60 -16.15
CA ALA A 193 -4.29 11.53 -17.34
C ALA A 193 -5.78 11.67 -16.99
N THR A 194 -6.62 11.64 -18.00
CA THR A 194 -8.07 11.43 -17.88
C THR A 194 -8.42 10.00 -18.28
N TYR A 195 -9.44 9.43 -17.61
CA TYR A 195 -9.74 8.01 -17.69
C TYR A 195 -11.17 7.74 -18.15
N ASP A 196 -11.37 6.62 -18.84
CA ASP A 196 -12.68 6.09 -19.24
C ASP A 196 -13.30 5.27 -18.10
N ALA A 197 -12.44 4.65 -17.27
CA ALA A 197 -12.88 4.01 -16.02
C ALA A 197 -11.79 4.05 -14.97
N ILE A 198 -12.20 4.01 -13.70
CA ILE A 198 -11.29 3.89 -12.54
C ILE A 198 -11.81 2.76 -11.65
N VAL A 199 -10.92 1.88 -11.20
CA VAL A 199 -11.16 0.90 -10.15
C VAL A 199 -10.42 1.33 -8.89
N CYS A 200 -10.98 1.09 -7.71
CA CYS A 200 -10.38 1.56 -6.45
C CYS A 200 -10.86 0.77 -5.24
N ASN A 201 -9.93 0.39 -4.40
CA ASN A 201 -10.17 0.06 -2.99
C ASN A 201 -9.50 1.16 -2.16
N PRO A 202 -10.21 2.27 -1.87
CA PRO A 202 -9.57 3.46 -1.31
C PRO A 202 -9.03 3.21 0.09
N PRO A 203 -7.89 3.83 0.46
CA PRO A 203 -7.35 3.73 1.81
C PRO A 203 -8.34 4.33 2.81
N PHE A 204 -8.53 3.66 3.96
CA PHE A 204 -9.41 4.13 5.04
C PHE A 204 -8.71 4.19 6.39
N HIS A 205 -7.42 3.84 6.45
CA HIS A 205 -6.58 3.94 7.63
C HIS A 205 -5.25 4.60 7.30
N ALA A 206 -4.92 5.66 8.07
CA ALA A 206 -3.55 6.08 8.27
C ALA A 206 -3.22 5.81 9.75
N GLY A 207 -2.37 4.83 10.01
CA GLY A 207 -2.08 4.41 11.39
C GLY A 207 -3.23 3.60 12.02
N ARG A 208 -3.59 3.92 13.28
CA ARG A 208 -4.63 3.22 14.07
C ARG A 208 -6.04 3.75 13.86
N ALA A 209 -6.17 5.03 13.58
CA ALA A 209 -7.47 5.67 13.38
C ALA A 209 -7.97 5.43 11.96
N ALA A 210 -9.28 5.23 11.81
CA ALA A 210 -9.92 5.37 10.52
C ALA A 210 -9.82 6.84 10.12
N GLU A 211 -9.21 7.12 8.98
CA GLU A 211 -9.17 8.45 8.38
C GLU A 211 -10.01 8.46 7.11
N PRO A 212 -11.34 8.61 7.23
CA PRO A 212 -12.23 8.63 6.07
C PRO A 212 -11.85 9.71 5.05
N GLY A 213 -11.15 10.76 5.50
CA GLY A 213 -10.64 11.84 4.66
C GLY A 213 -9.70 11.37 3.55
N LEU A 214 -8.88 10.34 3.79
CA LEU A 214 -8.00 9.79 2.75
C LEU A 214 -8.83 9.22 1.59
N GLY A 215 -9.78 8.33 1.89
CA GLY A 215 -10.66 7.76 0.87
C GLY A 215 -11.53 8.82 0.19
N GLN A 216 -11.99 9.84 0.94
CA GLN A 216 -12.74 10.97 0.37
C GLN A 216 -11.91 11.74 -0.66
N ASN A 217 -10.64 12.01 -0.37
CA ASN A 217 -9.73 12.68 -1.30
C ASN A 217 -9.50 11.86 -2.57
N VAL A 218 -9.36 10.54 -2.45
CA VAL A 218 -9.20 9.64 -3.61
C VAL A 218 -10.48 9.61 -4.46
N ILE A 219 -11.67 9.56 -3.86
CA ILE A 219 -12.96 9.64 -4.57
C ILE A 219 -13.09 10.97 -5.32
N ALA A 220 -12.75 12.09 -4.67
CA ALA A 220 -12.77 13.40 -5.31
C ALA A 220 -11.74 13.51 -6.44
N ALA A 221 -10.55 12.92 -6.28
CA ALA A 221 -9.55 12.82 -7.34
C ALA A 221 -10.08 12.02 -8.54
N ALA A 222 -10.73 10.87 -8.31
CA ALA A 222 -11.34 10.07 -9.35
C ALA A 222 -12.39 10.86 -10.14
N ALA A 223 -13.28 11.57 -9.44
CA ALA A 223 -14.30 12.39 -10.09
C ALA A 223 -13.72 13.51 -10.97
N ARG A 224 -12.57 14.09 -10.60
CA ARG A 224 -11.91 15.16 -11.39
C ARG A 224 -11.33 14.66 -12.71
N VAL A 225 -10.84 13.42 -12.74
CA VAL A 225 -10.07 12.91 -13.90
C VAL A 225 -10.83 11.88 -14.74
N LEU A 226 -12.02 11.48 -14.33
CA LEU A 226 -12.91 10.72 -15.19
C LEU A 226 -13.48 11.59 -16.31
N ARG A 227 -13.53 11.05 -17.51
CA ARG A 227 -14.23 11.67 -18.64
C ARG A 227 -15.73 11.73 -18.40
N PRO A 228 -16.48 12.64 -19.06
CA PRO A 228 -17.95 12.57 -19.05
C PRO A 228 -18.43 11.18 -19.49
N GLY A 229 -19.32 10.57 -18.68
CA GLY A 229 -19.77 9.19 -18.85
C GLY A 229 -18.79 8.11 -18.38
N GLY A 230 -17.60 8.50 -17.90
CA GLY A 230 -16.61 7.58 -17.32
C GLY A 230 -17.13 6.91 -16.05
N ARG A 231 -16.65 5.69 -15.80
CA ARG A 231 -17.15 4.81 -14.75
C ARG A 231 -16.16 4.67 -13.60
N PHE A 232 -16.64 4.82 -12.37
CA PHE A 232 -15.88 4.61 -11.14
C PHE A 232 -16.40 3.38 -10.41
N TYR A 233 -15.57 2.37 -10.24
CA TYR A 233 -15.88 1.17 -9.47
C TYR A 233 -15.07 1.18 -8.19
N MET A 234 -15.76 1.09 -7.05
CA MET A 234 -15.07 1.09 -5.76
C MET A 234 -15.67 0.08 -4.79
N VAL A 235 -14.82 -0.40 -3.87
CA VAL A 235 -15.23 -1.11 -2.66
C VAL A 235 -14.84 -0.31 -1.43
N ALA A 236 -15.68 -0.33 -0.43
CA ALA A 236 -15.38 0.30 0.86
C ALA A 236 -16.01 -0.49 2.01
N ASN A 237 -15.46 -0.35 3.21
CA ASN A 237 -16.11 -0.85 4.42
C ASN A 237 -17.49 -0.19 4.58
N ARG A 238 -18.51 -0.98 4.92
CA ARG A 238 -19.91 -0.57 5.00
C ARG A 238 -20.17 0.66 5.88
N GLY A 239 -19.41 0.84 6.95
CA GLY A 239 -19.54 1.97 7.87
C GLY A 239 -18.92 3.30 7.40
N LEU A 240 -18.24 3.34 6.25
CA LEU A 240 -17.59 4.55 5.77
C LEU A 240 -18.57 5.49 5.07
N PRO A 241 -18.54 6.82 5.35
CA PRO A 241 -19.52 7.79 4.89
C PRO A 241 -19.21 8.31 3.47
N TYR A 242 -19.08 7.43 2.48
CA TYR A 242 -18.74 7.82 1.10
C TYR A 242 -19.93 8.13 0.20
N GLU A 243 -21.13 7.68 0.57
CA GLU A 243 -22.35 7.90 -0.23
C GLU A 243 -22.66 9.38 -0.50
N PRO A 244 -22.61 10.30 0.50
CA PRO A 244 -22.82 11.72 0.23
C PRO A 244 -21.82 12.29 -0.78
N LEU A 245 -20.57 11.79 -0.76
CA LEU A 245 -19.52 12.24 -1.66
C LEU A 245 -19.73 11.73 -3.10
N LEU A 246 -20.18 10.49 -3.25
CA LEU A 246 -20.56 9.94 -4.56
C LEU A 246 -21.72 10.74 -5.15
N LYS A 247 -22.76 11.05 -4.36
CA LYS A 247 -23.89 11.91 -4.78
C LYS A 247 -23.45 13.30 -5.22
N ALA A 248 -22.46 13.89 -4.55
CA ALA A 248 -22.02 15.24 -4.82
C ALA A 248 -21.10 15.37 -6.04
N ASN A 249 -20.36 14.32 -6.39
CA ASN A 249 -19.30 14.37 -7.40
C ASN A 249 -19.60 13.61 -8.70
N PHE A 250 -20.64 12.76 -8.71
CA PHE A 250 -20.98 11.94 -9.85
C PHE A 250 -22.44 12.18 -10.28
N THR A 251 -22.70 12.03 -11.56
CA THR A 251 -24.06 12.20 -12.16
C THR A 251 -25.05 11.17 -11.62
N SER A 252 -24.55 9.95 -11.41
CA SER A 252 -25.32 8.86 -10.80
C SER A 252 -24.40 7.88 -10.09
N PHE A 253 -24.94 7.15 -9.12
CA PHE A 253 -24.25 6.00 -8.54
C PHE A 253 -25.27 4.93 -8.13
N GLU A 254 -24.80 3.70 -8.09
CA GLU A 254 -25.57 2.55 -7.64
C GLU A 254 -24.72 1.65 -6.77
N THR A 255 -25.36 0.90 -5.89
CA THR A 255 -24.74 -0.15 -5.10
C THR A 255 -24.88 -1.47 -5.85
N LEU A 256 -23.73 -2.06 -6.25
CA LEU A 256 -23.67 -3.34 -6.94
C LEU A 256 -23.74 -4.51 -5.95
N ALA A 257 -23.14 -4.34 -4.77
CA ALA A 257 -23.20 -5.29 -3.67
C ALA A 257 -23.13 -4.57 -2.32
N ASP A 258 -23.86 -5.11 -1.35
CA ASP A 258 -23.81 -4.67 0.04
C ASP A 258 -23.88 -5.92 0.94
N ASN A 259 -22.83 -6.23 1.64
CA ASN A 259 -22.78 -7.31 2.61
C ASN A 259 -22.46 -6.75 4.02
N ASN A 260 -22.30 -7.63 5.01
CA ASN A 260 -22.08 -7.18 6.40
C ASN A 260 -20.74 -6.43 6.62
N LYS A 261 -19.79 -6.53 5.69
CA LYS A 261 -18.47 -5.93 5.80
C LYS A 261 -18.25 -4.81 4.77
N PHE A 262 -18.64 -5.05 3.52
CA PHE A 262 -18.26 -4.23 2.37
C PHE A 262 -19.46 -3.80 1.55
N ARG A 263 -19.31 -2.65 0.92
CA ARG A 263 -20.20 -2.16 -0.15
C ARG A 263 -19.37 -1.95 -1.41
N VAL A 264 -19.85 -2.52 -2.52
CA VAL A 264 -19.33 -2.25 -3.87
C VAL A 264 -20.26 -1.26 -4.55
N SER A 265 -19.70 -0.21 -5.11
CA SER A 265 -20.46 0.85 -5.78
C SER A 265 -19.90 1.10 -7.18
N ARG A 266 -20.80 1.43 -8.11
CA ARG A 266 -20.48 2.02 -9.41
C ARG A 266 -21.00 3.45 -9.44
N ALA A 267 -20.19 4.40 -9.88
CA ALA A 267 -20.60 5.78 -10.11
C ALA A 267 -20.24 6.21 -11.54
N ILE A 268 -21.03 7.15 -12.11
CA ILE A 268 -20.88 7.68 -13.47
C ILE A 268 -20.57 9.17 -13.36
N ARG A 269 -19.55 9.61 -14.10
CA ARG A 269 -19.14 11.02 -14.16
C ARG A 269 -20.04 11.84 -15.09
#